data_5806950f9b4e079b0e8607a4b300a3c9
#
_entry.id   5806950f9b4e079b0e8607a4b300a3c9
#
_cell.length_a   1.000
_cell.length_b   1.000
_cell.length_c   1.000
_cell.angle_alpha   90.00
_cell.angle_beta   90.00
_cell.angle_gamma   90.00
#
_symmetry.space_group_name_H-M   'P 1'
#
loop_
_entity.id
_entity.type
_entity.pdbx_description
1 polymer ?
#
loop_
_entity_poly.entity_id
_entity_poly.type
_entity_poly.pdbx_seq_one_letter_code
_entity_poly.pdbx_strand_id
1 'polypeptide(L)'
;MMFITNLKQSLIIAASVPLVLLPILRFGRRVRKLSNQSQDSIASVGSYAGEIIQHIKVVQSYTREEFEVEAFDVEVERAFAIARRRIRQRALLICGAIVLLFTGMSGMLWSGGQDVIGGRMTGGELGAFVFYAIMVGSGFATISEVWGELQRAAGAAERLLELVNTHSIIEDCAANDLPAPQPQIEVRNISFAYPARPAQLALDDFSLSIKAGKSLALVGPSGAGKSTVFELLQRFYDPQEGAIELDGIDIRTMNLRQLRSQTALVPQQPALFTADVRYNIAYGKPGASDAEVEAAAKAAHAHEFISKLPEGYQSHLGEQGVRLSGGQRQRIAIARAILNDPRILLLDEATSALDSESEYQVQLALQELMRNRTTVIIAHRLSTILHSDRIAVLDHGKVVATGTHSELLSSNPLYARLASLQFREGEELSEPSALDPANEPGLSVPG
;
A
#
# COMPACT_ATOMS: atom_id res chain seq x y z
N MET A 1 60.36 8.92 -3.67
CA MET A 1 61.25 9.44 -2.60
C MET A 1 61.61 8.32 -1.60
N MET A 2 60.69 7.68 -0.86
CA MET A 2 61.02 6.67 0.17
C MET A 2 61.95 5.55 -0.32
N PHE A 3 61.74 4.95 -1.49
CA PHE A 3 62.53 3.87 -2.07
C PHE A 3 63.96 4.32 -2.49
N ILE A 4 64.18 5.59 -2.73
CA ILE A 4 65.46 6.15 -3.12
C ILE A 4 66.35 6.41 -1.90
N THR A 5 65.73 6.75 -0.76
CA THR A 5 66.42 7.09 0.50
C THR A 5 66.92 5.87 1.27
N ASN A 6 66.11 4.86 1.43
CA ASN A 6 66.53 3.60 2.08
C ASN A 6 65.56 2.44 1.70
N LEU A 7 66.06 1.49 0.90
CA LEU A 7 65.27 0.38 0.36
C LEU A 7 64.77 -0.56 1.48
N LYS A 8 65.59 -0.80 2.54
CA LYS A 8 65.23 -1.67 3.66
C LYS A 8 64.01 -1.14 4.43
N GLN A 9 64.01 0.16 4.76
CA GLN A 9 62.94 0.79 5.52
C GLN A 9 61.65 0.89 4.66
N SER A 10 61.82 1.18 3.37
CA SER A 10 60.69 1.22 2.41
C SER A 10 60.01 -0.15 2.25
N LEU A 11 60.79 -1.24 2.25
CA LEU A 11 60.24 -2.61 2.22
C LEU A 11 59.49 -2.98 3.52
N ILE A 12 59.97 -2.51 4.69
CA ILE A 12 59.28 -2.73 5.98
C ILE A 12 57.89 -2.06 5.94
N ILE A 13 57.83 -0.82 5.46
CA ILE A 13 56.54 -0.10 5.33
C ILE A 13 55.65 -0.79 4.29
N ALA A 14 56.19 -1.14 3.13
CA ALA A 14 55.44 -1.83 2.09
C ALA A 14 54.87 -3.19 2.55
N ALA A 15 55.61 -3.93 3.38
CA ALA A 15 55.14 -5.19 3.96
C ALA A 15 54.16 -5.00 5.11
N SER A 16 54.22 -3.90 5.86
CA SER A 16 53.27 -3.59 6.94
C SER A 16 51.87 -3.28 6.44
N VAL A 17 51.73 -2.67 5.24
CA VAL A 17 50.42 -2.32 4.66
C VAL A 17 49.53 -3.56 4.47
N PRO A 18 49.91 -4.60 3.74
CA PRO A 18 49.05 -5.78 3.59
C PRO A 18 48.82 -6.52 4.92
N LEU A 19 49.80 -6.52 5.83
CA LEU A 19 49.68 -7.13 7.15
C LEU A 19 48.55 -6.49 7.99
N VAL A 20 48.36 -5.19 7.86
CA VAL A 20 47.26 -4.44 8.53
C VAL A 20 45.98 -4.54 7.73
N LEU A 21 46.08 -4.46 6.40
CA LEU A 21 44.89 -4.39 5.54
C LEU A 21 44.10 -5.71 5.46
N LEU A 22 44.78 -6.85 5.39
CA LEU A 22 44.15 -8.17 5.27
C LEU A 22 43.20 -8.51 6.43
N PRO A 23 43.61 -8.35 7.70
CA PRO A 23 42.67 -8.52 8.83
C PRO A 23 41.49 -7.54 8.77
N ILE A 24 41.73 -6.27 8.43
CA ILE A 24 40.67 -5.25 8.34
C ILE A 24 39.65 -5.65 7.30
N LEU A 25 40.06 -6.08 6.12
CA LEU A 25 39.14 -6.50 5.04
C LEU A 25 38.36 -7.77 5.43
N ARG A 26 39.03 -8.75 6.08
CA ARG A 26 38.39 -10.00 6.48
C ARG A 26 37.38 -9.81 7.62
N PHE A 27 37.75 -9.08 8.66
CA PHE A 27 36.88 -8.78 9.81
C PHE A 27 35.86 -7.70 9.49
N GLY A 28 36.16 -6.72 8.64
CA GLY A 28 35.27 -5.68 8.21
C GLY A 28 33.99 -6.22 7.56
N ARG A 29 34.08 -7.30 6.77
CA ARG A 29 32.90 -7.99 6.19
C ARG A 29 31.95 -8.53 7.26
N ARG A 30 32.49 -9.09 8.35
CA ARG A 30 31.70 -9.60 9.49
C ARG A 30 31.01 -8.45 10.24
N VAL A 31 31.73 -7.36 10.49
CA VAL A 31 31.18 -6.17 11.15
C VAL A 31 30.07 -5.56 10.30
N ARG A 32 30.23 -5.48 8.98
CA ARG A 32 29.21 -4.99 8.05
C ARG A 32 27.95 -5.85 8.09
N LYS A 33 28.08 -7.19 8.08
CA LYS A 33 26.94 -8.12 8.19
C LYS A 33 26.17 -7.90 9.51
N LEU A 34 26.91 -7.80 10.63
CA LEU A 34 26.31 -7.55 11.95
C LEU A 34 25.67 -6.15 12.04
N SER A 35 26.22 -5.16 11.32
CA SER A 35 25.62 -3.81 11.25
C SER A 35 24.27 -3.83 10.56
N ASN A 36 24.15 -4.52 9.43
CA ASN A 36 22.88 -4.68 8.73
C ASN A 36 21.86 -5.42 9.62
N GLN A 37 22.24 -6.55 10.22
CA GLN A 37 21.36 -7.29 11.15
C GLN A 37 20.90 -6.44 12.34
N SER A 38 21.77 -5.56 12.85
CA SER A 38 21.39 -4.63 13.93
C SER A 38 20.39 -3.57 13.48
N GLN A 39 20.50 -3.07 12.25
CA GLN A 39 19.53 -2.14 11.69
C GLN A 39 18.18 -2.82 11.45
N ASP A 40 18.17 -4.01 10.88
CA ASP A 40 16.97 -4.81 10.66
C ASP A 40 16.26 -5.11 11.98
N SER A 41 17.02 -5.45 13.03
CA SER A 41 16.46 -5.73 14.36
C SER A 41 15.84 -4.49 15.01
N ILE A 42 16.44 -3.31 14.85
CA ILE A 42 15.87 -2.05 15.35
C ILE A 42 14.59 -1.70 14.59
N ALA A 43 14.60 -1.90 13.28
CA ALA A 43 13.40 -1.70 12.45
C ALA A 43 12.25 -2.63 12.87
N SER A 44 12.55 -3.91 13.19
CA SER A 44 11.56 -4.88 13.68
C SER A 44 10.94 -4.43 15.02
N VAL A 45 11.75 -3.95 15.96
CA VAL A 45 11.27 -3.39 17.25
C VAL A 45 10.33 -2.21 17.01
N GLY A 46 10.71 -1.29 16.11
CA GLY A 46 9.88 -0.13 15.76
C GLY A 46 8.57 -0.53 15.07
N SER A 47 8.60 -1.51 14.17
CA SER A 47 7.42 -2.04 13.48
C SER A 47 6.47 -2.72 14.47
N TYR A 48 7.00 -3.54 15.40
CA TYR A 48 6.20 -4.18 16.43
C TYR A 48 5.49 -3.17 17.34
N ALA A 49 6.24 -2.17 17.85
CA ALA A 49 5.65 -1.10 18.67
C ALA A 49 4.55 -0.33 17.90
N GLY A 50 4.81 -0.02 16.62
CA GLY A 50 3.83 0.65 15.76
C GLY A 50 2.54 -0.15 15.60
N GLU A 51 2.63 -1.45 15.38
CA GLU A 51 1.48 -2.37 15.26
C GLU A 51 0.64 -2.39 16.54
N ILE A 52 1.28 -2.55 17.71
CA ILE A 52 0.58 -2.59 19.01
C ILE A 52 -0.11 -1.26 19.30
N ILE A 53 0.55 -0.12 19.04
CA ILE A 53 -0.03 1.21 19.24
C ILE A 53 -1.21 1.44 18.30
N GLN A 54 -1.10 1.03 17.05
CA GLN A 54 -2.18 1.14 16.06
C GLN A 54 -3.41 0.34 16.50
N HIS A 55 -3.22 -0.82 17.11
CA HIS A 55 -4.27 -1.72 17.57
C HIS A 55 -4.49 -1.70 19.10
N ILE A 56 -4.12 -0.61 19.77
CA ILE A 56 -4.15 -0.53 21.24
C ILE A 56 -5.51 -0.84 21.85
N LYS A 57 -6.61 -0.46 21.17
CA LYS A 57 -7.96 -0.78 21.63
C LYS A 57 -8.23 -2.28 21.68
N VAL A 58 -7.65 -3.05 20.77
CA VAL A 58 -7.76 -4.52 20.75
C VAL A 58 -6.99 -5.09 21.92
N VAL A 59 -5.75 -4.65 22.15
CA VAL A 59 -4.94 -5.09 23.30
C VAL A 59 -5.67 -4.84 24.60
N GLN A 60 -6.21 -3.64 24.80
CA GLN A 60 -6.96 -3.25 25.99
C GLN A 60 -8.27 -4.03 26.15
N SER A 61 -9.00 -4.28 25.06
CA SER A 61 -10.26 -5.05 25.12
C SER A 61 -10.07 -6.50 25.56
N TYR A 62 -8.89 -7.06 25.32
CA TYR A 62 -8.52 -8.41 25.76
C TYR A 62 -7.64 -8.42 27.02
N THR A 63 -7.37 -7.25 27.65
CA THR A 63 -6.51 -7.10 28.84
C THR A 63 -5.15 -7.78 28.65
N ARG A 64 -4.49 -7.51 27.51
CA ARG A 64 -3.23 -8.15 27.12
C ARG A 64 -2.02 -7.23 27.22
N GLU A 65 -2.11 -6.12 27.92
CA GLU A 65 -1.05 -5.11 28.04
C GLU A 65 0.25 -5.73 28.58
N GLU A 66 0.19 -6.54 29.64
CA GLU A 66 1.36 -7.20 30.24
C GLU A 66 2.01 -8.19 29.25
N PHE A 67 1.20 -8.94 28.52
CA PHE A 67 1.70 -9.88 27.51
C PHE A 67 2.46 -9.15 26.38
N GLU A 68 1.92 -8.03 25.90
CA GLU A 68 2.56 -7.24 24.84
C GLU A 68 3.84 -6.55 25.32
N VAL A 69 3.90 -6.12 26.59
CA VAL A 69 5.11 -5.59 27.22
C VAL A 69 6.21 -6.66 27.28
N GLU A 70 5.88 -7.88 27.73
CA GLU A 70 6.84 -8.99 27.77
C GLU A 70 7.36 -9.35 26.37
N ALA A 71 6.46 -9.42 25.37
CA ALA A 71 6.82 -9.72 23.99
C ALA A 71 7.71 -8.63 23.39
N PHE A 72 7.42 -7.35 23.68
CA PHE A 72 8.25 -6.22 23.28
C PHE A 72 9.64 -6.28 23.92
N ASP A 73 9.73 -6.59 25.21
CA ASP A 73 11.00 -6.74 25.90
C ASP A 73 11.88 -7.86 25.28
N VAL A 74 11.27 -8.96 24.85
CA VAL A 74 12.00 -10.04 24.13
C VAL A 74 12.58 -9.53 22.81
N GLU A 75 11.85 -8.75 22.05
CA GLU A 75 12.36 -8.18 20.79
C GLU A 75 13.45 -7.12 21.02
N VAL A 76 13.29 -6.28 22.06
CA VAL A 76 14.33 -5.32 22.47
C VAL A 76 15.61 -6.04 22.92
N GLU A 77 15.50 -7.08 23.75
CA GLU A 77 16.67 -7.84 24.23
C GLU A 77 17.37 -8.57 23.08
N ARG A 78 16.63 -9.09 22.09
CA ARG A 78 17.18 -9.65 20.85
C ARG A 78 17.98 -8.59 20.08
N ALA A 79 17.45 -7.41 19.89
CA ALA A 79 18.11 -6.30 19.21
C ALA A 79 19.35 -5.85 19.98
N PHE A 80 19.28 -5.78 21.30
CA PHE A 80 20.42 -5.45 22.17
C PHE A 80 21.53 -6.51 22.07
N ALA A 81 21.21 -7.79 22.06
CA ALA A 81 22.18 -8.86 21.92
C ALA A 81 22.94 -8.78 20.58
N ILE A 82 22.24 -8.46 19.49
CA ILE A 82 22.86 -8.25 18.16
C ILE A 82 23.76 -7.00 18.18
N ALA A 83 23.26 -5.88 18.72
CA ALA A 83 24.02 -4.64 18.86
C ALA A 83 25.31 -4.85 19.70
N ARG A 84 25.22 -5.56 20.82
CA ARG A 84 26.37 -5.92 21.68
C ARG A 84 27.41 -6.75 20.93
N ARG A 85 26.99 -7.74 20.13
CA ARG A 85 27.90 -8.52 19.27
C ARG A 85 28.59 -7.62 18.23
N ARG A 86 27.85 -6.72 17.58
CA ARG A 86 28.38 -5.76 16.62
C ARG A 86 29.44 -4.86 17.25
N ILE A 87 29.14 -4.27 18.40
CA ILE A 87 30.04 -3.37 19.13
C ILE A 87 31.31 -4.11 19.52
N ARG A 88 31.19 -5.32 20.08
CA ARG A 88 32.35 -6.14 20.48
C ARG A 88 33.25 -6.49 19.29
N GLN A 89 32.67 -6.89 18.17
CA GLN A 89 33.45 -7.21 16.95
C GLN A 89 34.14 -5.97 16.39
N ARG A 90 33.45 -4.83 16.39
CA ARG A 90 34.02 -3.54 15.96
C ARG A 90 35.14 -3.09 16.88
N ALA A 91 35.00 -3.21 18.19
CA ALA A 91 36.02 -2.87 19.18
C ALA A 91 37.27 -3.73 19.00
N LEU A 92 37.13 -5.07 18.85
CA LEU A 92 38.24 -5.97 18.60
C LEU A 92 38.97 -5.63 17.30
N LEU A 93 38.25 -5.26 16.23
CA LEU A 93 38.87 -4.85 14.96
C LEU A 93 39.65 -3.56 15.13
N ILE A 94 39.10 -2.56 15.80
CA ILE A 94 39.79 -1.27 16.04
C ILE A 94 41.02 -1.48 16.94
N CYS A 95 40.87 -2.18 18.05
CA CYS A 95 42.00 -2.47 18.95
C CYS A 95 43.11 -3.24 18.22
N GLY A 96 42.74 -4.27 17.43
CA GLY A 96 43.70 -5.03 16.64
C GLY A 96 44.44 -4.18 15.61
N ALA A 97 43.72 -3.28 14.90
CA ALA A 97 44.32 -2.36 13.95
C ALA A 97 45.30 -1.39 14.63
N ILE A 98 44.91 -0.83 15.78
CA ILE A 98 45.79 0.06 16.58
C ILE A 98 47.05 -0.66 17.03
N VAL A 99 46.92 -1.86 17.60
CA VAL A 99 48.08 -2.67 18.05
C VAL A 99 49.02 -2.97 16.89
N LEU A 100 48.51 -3.40 15.75
CA LEU A 100 49.30 -3.67 14.55
C LEU A 100 50.05 -2.43 14.04
N LEU A 101 49.37 -1.28 14.03
CA LEU A 101 49.92 0.00 13.60
C LEU A 101 51.10 0.42 14.54
N PHE A 102 50.89 0.39 15.86
CA PHE A 102 51.92 0.76 16.81
C PHE A 102 53.09 -0.23 16.83
N THR A 103 52.84 -1.53 16.66
CA THR A 103 53.88 -2.55 16.54
C THR A 103 54.75 -2.33 15.30
N GLY A 104 54.12 -2.04 14.15
CA GLY A 104 54.83 -1.71 12.92
C GLY A 104 55.69 -0.45 13.05
N MET A 105 55.11 0.62 13.67
CA MET A 105 55.81 1.87 13.91
C MET A 105 56.98 1.72 14.88
N SER A 106 56.81 0.95 15.97
CA SER A 106 57.91 0.63 16.92
C SER A 106 59.01 -0.19 16.26
N GLY A 107 58.66 -1.18 15.44
CA GLY A 107 59.64 -1.97 14.69
C GLY A 107 60.43 -1.13 13.68
N MET A 108 59.79 -0.19 13.02
CA MET A 108 60.43 0.76 12.10
C MET A 108 61.39 1.69 12.86
N LEU A 109 60.98 2.27 14.00
CA LEU A 109 61.83 3.12 14.84
C LEU A 109 63.02 2.34 15.41
N TRP A 110 62.82 1.10 15.87
CA TRP A 110 63.87 0.23 16.34
C TRP A 110 64.93 -0.08 15.25
N SER A 111 64.45 -0.53 14.07
CA SER A 111 65.33 -0.83 12.92
C SER A 111 66.05 0.42 12.39
N GLY A 112 65.33 1.57 12.29
CA GLY A 112 65.91 2.83 11.84
C GLY A 112 66.88 3.42 12.86
N GLY A 113 66.59 3.33 14.16
CA GLY A 113 67.49 3.73 15.24
C GLY A 113 68.83 2.97 15.22
N GLN A 114 68.78 1.66 14.94
CA GLN A 114 70.01 0.88 14.75
C GLN A 114 70.80 1.29 13.51
N ASP A 115 70.17 1.62 12.43
CA ASP A 115 70.77 2.13 11.21
C ASP A 115 71.44 3.51 11.42
N VAL A 116 70.83 4.38 12.29
CA VAL A 116 71.41 5.69 12.69
C VAL A 116 72.65 5.48 13.56
N ILE A 117 72.60 4.59 14.56
CA ILE A 117 73.73 4.27 15.43
C ILE A 117 74.89 3.64 14.62
N GLY A 118 74.58 2.83 13.62
CA GLY A 118 75.56 2.22 12.71
C GLY A 118 76.07 3.16 11.61
N GLY A 119 75.66 4.45 11.59
CA GLY A 119 76.09 5.45 10.60
C GLY A 119 75.57 5.24 9.18
N ARG A 120 74.60 4.37 9.02
CA ARG A 120 73.95 4.07 7.70
C ARG A 120 72.81 4.99 7.35
N MET A 121 72.31 5.80 8.29
CA MET A 121 71.23 6.73 8.16
C MET A 121 71.43 7.91 9.11
N THR A 122 70.96 9.11 8.72
CA THR A 122 70.93 10.27 9.60
C THR A 122 69.63 10.28 10.44
N GLY A 123 69.66 10.94 11.62
CA GLY A 123 68.44 11.14 12.43
C GLY A 123 67.34 11.93 11.69
N GLY A 124 67.74 12.84 10.80
CA GLY A 124 66.80 13.57 9.95
C GLY A 124 66.07 12.68 8.92
N GLU A 125 66.79 11.73 8.32
CA GLU A 125 66.24 10.74 7.41
C GLU A 125 65.23 9.83 8.11
N LEU A 126 65.52 9.39 9.36
CA LEU A 126 64.60 8.59 10.17
C LEU A 126 63.33 9.39 10.48
N GLY A 127 63.45 10.69 10.84
CA GLY A 127 62.31 11.58 11.06
C GLY A 127 61.46 11.75 9.81
N ALA A 128 62.10 11.94 8.65
CA ALA A 128 61.40 11.99 7.37
C ALA A 128 60.64 10.70 7.04
N PHE A 129 61.22 9.53 7.32
CA PHE A 129 60.54 8.24 7.15
C PHE A 129 59.31 8.09 8.04
N VAL A 130 59.35 8.50 9.31
CA VAL A 130 58.20 8.50 10.22
C VAL A 130 57.12 9.39 9.67
N PHE A 131 57.49 10.62 9.22
CA PHE A 131 56.53 11.56 8.62
C PHE A 131 55.86 10.98 7.37
N TYR A 132 56.62 10.40 6.46
CA TYR A 132 56.08 9.76 5.26
C TYR A 132 55.21 8.55 5.57
N ALA A 133 55.57 7.73 6.60
CA ALA A 133 54.75 6.60 7.03
C ALA A 133 53.38 7.05 7.54
N ILE A 134 53.31 8.14 8.31
CA ILE A 134 52.05 8.75 8.79
C ILE A 134 51.25 9.28 7.61
N MET A 135 51.92 10.01 6.69
CA MET A 135 51.27 10.60 5.51
C MET A 135 50.68 9.52 4.58
N VAL A 136 51.41 8.43 4.33
CA VAL A 136 50.91 7.31 3.53
C VAL A 136 49.77 6.61 4.25
N GLY A 137 49.87 6.38 5.56
CA GLY A 137 48.83 5.76 6.36
C GLY A 137 47.52 6.57 6.38
N SER A 138 47.61 7.89 6.57
CA SER A 138 46.46 8.77 6.52
C SER A 138 45.83 8.82 5.13
N GLY A 139 46.65 8.85 4.06
CA GLY A 139 46.15 8.80 2.69
C GLY A 139 45.34 7.52 2.38
N PHE A 140 45.84 6.35 2.82
CA PHE A 140 45.10 5.10 2.69
C PHE A 140 43.78 5.11 3.48
N ALA A 141 43.77 5.69 4.69
CA ALA A 141 42.53 5.83 5.48
C ALA A 141 41.50 6.69 4.76
N THR A 142 41.89 7.84 4.25
CA THR A 142 41.02 8.73 3.50
C THR A 142 40.46 8.07 2.21
N ILE A 143 41.32 7.41 1.43
CA ILE A 143 40.89 6.69 0.23
C ILE A 143 39.86 5.61 0.60
N SER A 144 40.09 4.87 1.68
CA SER A 144 39.18 3.80 2.14
C SER A 144 37.84 4.36 2.60
N GLU A 145 37.82 5.53 3.23
CA GLU A 145 36.61 6.22 3.67
C GLU A 145 35.81 6.70 2.46
N VAL A 146 36.46 7.43 1.53
CA VAL A 146 35.83 7.93 0.29
C VAL A 146 35.29 6.76 -0.55
N TRP A 147 36.07 5.68 -0.68
CA TRP A 147 35.59 4.49 -1.38
C TRP A 147 34.33 3.89 -0.73
N GLY A 148 34.32 3.82 0.61
CA GLY A 148 33.14 3.35 1.35
C GLY A 148 31.90 4.24 1.16
N GLU A 149 32.08 5.56 1.08
CA GLU A 149 31.00 6.51 0.79
C GLU A 149 30.51 6.39 -0.65
N LEU A 150 31.44 6.27 -1.60
CA LEU A 150 31.08 6.08 -3.01
C LEU A 150 30.27 4.81 -3.23
N GLN A 151 30.62 3.71 -2.56
CA GLN A 151 29.86 2.46 -2.65
C GLN A 151 28.46 2.60 -2.04
N ARG A 152 28.30 3.35 -0.94
CA ARG A 152 26.96 3.65 -0.37
C ARG A 152 26.13 4.51 -1.30
N ALA A 153 26.73 5.56 -1.86
CA ALA A 153 26.07 6.43 -2.83
C ALA A 153 25.65 5.68 -4.10
N ALA A 154 26.54 4.80 -4.62
CA ALA A 154 26.23 3.98 -5.79
C ALA A 154 25.06 3.03 -5.53
N GLY A 155 25.03 2.33 -4.37
CA GLY A 155 23.91 1.46 -4.01
C GLY A 155 22.59 2.20 -3.82
N ALA A 156 22.61 3.42 -3.27
CA ALA A 156 21.41 4.27 -3.17
C ALA A 156 20.93 4.75 -4.54
N ALA A 157 21.88 5.16 -5.41
CA ALA A 157 21.58 5.58 -6.77
C ALA A 157 20.98 4.44 -7.61
N GLU A 158 21.52 3.23 -7.51
CA GLU A 158 21.01 2.04 -8.19
C GLU A 158 19.53 1.79 -7.85
N ARG A 159 19.18 1.85 -6.55
CA ARG A 159 17.81 1.67 -6.10
C ARG A 159 16.87 2.77 -6.60
N LEU A 160 17.33 4.02 -6.61
CA LEU A 160 16.55 5.13 -7.17
C LEU A 160 16.35 5.00 -8.68
N LEU A 161 17.40 4.60 -9.41
CA LEU A 161 17.31 4.36 -10.85
C LEU A 161 16.39 3.17 -11.18
N GLU A 162 16.42 2.10 -10.40
CA GLU A 162 15.47 0.98 -10.52
C GLU A 162 14.02 1.48 -10.41
N LEU A 163 13.72 2.31 -9.39
CA LEU A 163 12.39 2.89 -9.21
C LEU A 163 12.00 3.82 -10.36
N VAL A 164 12.90 4.70 -10.80
CA VAL A 164 12.66 5.65 -11.91
C VAL A 164 12.45 4.90 -13.24
N ASN A 165 13.19 3.81 -13.46
CA ASN A 165 13.10 3.01 -14.67
C ASN A 165 12.00 1.93 -14.61
N THR A 166 11.24 1.86 -13.52
CA THR A 166 10.09 0.95 -13.43
C THR A 166 9.00 1.47 -14.36
N HIS A 167 8.79 0.79 -15.47
CA HIS A 167 7.71 1.08 -16.39
C HIS A 167 6.40 0.47 -15.91
N SER A 168 5.29 1.17 -16.14
CA SER A 168 3.97 0.61 -15.93
C SER A 168 3.77 -0.60 -16.85
N ILE A 169 3.20 -1.68 -16.31
CA ILE A 169 2.83 -2.88 -17.10
C ILE A 169 1.76 -2.50 -18.13
N ILE A 170 0.97 -1.46 -17.84
CA ILE A 170 -0.08 -0.95 -18.71
C ILE A 170 0.48 0.19 -19.52
N GLU A 171 0.56 -0.01 -20.82
CA GLU A 171 0.99 1.01 -21.77
C GLU A 171 -0.16 1.96 -22.08
N ASP A 172 0.13 3.26 -22.05
CA ASP A 172 -0.84 4.29 -22.44
C ASP A 172 -0.79 4.47 -23.97
N CYS A 173 -1.96 4.57 -24.59
CA CYS A 173 -2.07 4.70 -26.05
C CYS A 173 -2.45 6.14 -26.42
N ALA A 174 -2.27 6.49 -27.71
CA ALA A 174 -2.77 7.74 -28.25
C ALA A 174 -4.31 7.82 -28.12
N ALA A 175 -4.82 9.03 -27.91
CA ALA A 175 -6.23 9.25 -27.68
C ALA A 175 -7.09 8.79 -28.88
N ASN A 176 -8.01 7.87 -28.62
CA ASN A 176 -9.14 7.60 -29.52
C ASN A 176 -10.41 8.18 -28.88
N ASP A 177 -11.14 8.98 -29.61
CA ASP A 177 -12.40 9.55 -29.10
C ASP A 177 -13.43 8.45 -28.84
N LEU A 178 -14.06 8.49 -27.67
CA LEU A 178 -15.18 7.64 -27.36
C LEU A 178 -16.42 8.15 -28.10
N PRO A 179 -17.02 7.34 -29.00
CA PRO A 179 -17.99 7.84 -29.98
C PRO A 179 -19.38 8.15 -29.39
N ALA A 180 -19.78 7.58 -28.27
CA ALA A 180 -21.15 7.69 -27.79
C ALA A 180 -21.28 8.33 -26.40
N PRO A 181 -22.36 9.09 -26.11
CA PRO A 181 -22.60 9.65 -24.79
C PRO A 181 -22.92 8.61 -23.71
N GLN A 182 -23.36 7.43 -24.10
CA GLN A 182 -23.65 6.28 -23.20
C GLN A 182 -23.08 5.00 -23.81
N PRO A 183 -21.87 4.61 -23.45
CA PRO A 183 -21.22 3.48 -24.09
C PRO A 183 -21.87 2.14 -23.68
N GLN A 184 -22.02 1.24 -24.66
CA GLN A 184 -22.24 -0.17 -24.44
C GLN A 184 -20.94 -0.80 -23.99
N ILE A 185 -20.99 -1.68 -22.98
CA ILE A 185 -19.83 -2.44 -22.50
C ILE A 185 -19.96 -3.88 -23.00
N GLU A 186 -18.94 -4.36 -23.69
CA GLU A 186 -18.83 -5.76 -24.07
C GLU A 186 -17.53 -6.36 -23.52
N VAL A 187 -17.68 -7.44 -22.79
CA VAL A 187 -16.57 -8.26 -22.25
C VAL A 187 -16.63 -9.58 -23.01
N ARG A 188 -15.55 -9.93 -23.74
CA ARG A 188 -15.50 -11.09 -24.62
C ARG A 188 -14.42 -12.09 -24.20
N ASN A 189 -14.84 -13.25 -23.73
CA ASN A 189 -14.01 -14.42 -23.44
C ASN A 189 -12.73 -14.09 -22.64
N ILE A 190 -12.88 -13.32 -21.57
CA ILE A 190 -11.75 -12.89 -20.74
C ILE A 190 -11.28 -14.04 -19.86
N SER A 191 -9.97 -14.31 -19.94
CA SER A 191 -9.23 -15.10 -18.95
C SER A 191 -8.23 -14.18 -18.25
N PHE A 192 -8.31 -14.14 -16.92
CA PHE A 192 -7.47 -13.25 -16.12
C PHE A 192 -7.01 -13.90 -14.81
N ALA A 193 -5.69 -13.81 -14.55
CA ALA A 193 -5.06 -14.14 -13.28
C ALA A 193 -4.24 -12.96 -12.78
N TYR A 194 -4.27 -12.69 -11.47
CA TYR A 194 -3.43 -11.65 -10.88
C TYR A 194 -1.94 -12.01 -10.95
N PRO A 195 -1.05 -11.03 -11.20
CA PRO A 195 0.40 -11.26 -11.23
C PRO A 195 0.96 -11.92 -9.97
N ALA A 196 0.35 -11.63 -8.81
CA ALA A 196 0.73 -12.23 -7.53
C ALA A 196 0.33 -13.72 -7.39
N ARG A 197 -0.62 -14.20 -8.22
CA ARG A 197 -1.14 -15.59 -8.19
C ARG A 197 -1.40 -16.10 -9.61
N PRO A 198 -0.36 -16.25 -10.45
CA PRO A 198 -0.52 -16.54 -11.86
C PRO A 198 -1.11 -17.94 -12.17
N ALA A 199 -1.06 -18.85 -11.21
CA ALA A 199 -1.62 -20.20 -11.36
C ALA A 199 -3.13 -20.28 -11.08
N GLN A 200 -3.77 -19.20 -10.62
CA GLN A 200 -5.19 -19.17 -10.26
C GLN A 200 -5.92 -18.11 -11.08
N LEU A 201 -6.78 -18.55 -11.99
CA LEU A 201 -7.64 -17.65 -12.74
C LEU A 201 -8.66 -17.01 -11.78
N ALA A 202 -8.76 -15.69 -11.86
CA ALA A 202 -9.80 -14.90 -11.18
C ALA A 202 -11.06 -14.77 -12.07
N LEU A 203 -10.87 -14.73 -13.39
CA LEU A 203 -11.90 -14.85 -14.41
C LEU A 203 -11.47 -15.92 -15.43
N ASP A 204 -12.41 -16.76 -15.89
CA ASP A 204 -12.17 -17.88 -16.79
C ASP A 204 -13.27 -17.92 -17.86
N ASP A 205 -12.91 -17.63 -19.11
CA ASP A 205 -13.84 -17.52 -20.24
C ASP A 205 -15.05 -16.62 -19.94
N PHE A 206 -14.77 -15.48 -19.31
CA PHE A 206 -15.79 -14.56 -18.83
C PHE A 206 -16.31 -13.67 -19.95
N SER A 207 -17.62 -13.75 -20.22
CA SER A 207 -18.27 -12.91 -21.23
C SER A 207 -19.51 -12.24 -20.67
N LEU A 208 -19.67 -10.95 -20.97
CA LEU A 208 -20.77 -10.12 -20.45
C LEU A 208 -21.05 -8.94 -21.38
N SER A 209 -22.34 -8.62 -21.58
CA SER A 209 -22.77 -7.47 -22.36
C SER A 209 -23.70 -6.57 -21.56
N ILE A 210 -23.45 -5.26 -21.58
CA ILE A 210 -24.24 -4.25 -20.87
C ILE A 210 -24.67 -3.19 -21.89
N LYS A 211 -25.96 -3.08 -22.11
CA LYS A 211 -26.52 -2.09 -23.04
C LYS A 211 -26.31 -0.67 -22.53
N ALA A 212 -26.14 0.26 -23.46
CA ALA A 212 -26.01 1.69 -23.17
C ALA A 212 -27.15 2.20 -22.26
N GLY A 213 -26.80 2.94 -21.20
CA GLY A 213 -27.74 3.52 -20.25
C GLY A 213 -28.55 2.51 -19.41
N LYS A 214 -28.08 1.24 -19.36
CA LYS A 214 -28.70 0.18 -18.54
C LYS A 214 -27.85 -0.18 -17.34
N SER A 215 -28.50 -0.70 -16.31
CA SER A 215 -27.87 -1.19 -15.09
C SER A 215 -27.76 -2.71 -15.09
N LEU A 216 -26.58 -3.21 -14.69
CA LEU A 216 -26.32 -4.63 -14.49
C LEU A 216 -25.79 -4.89 -13.09
N ALA A 217 -26.45 -5.77 -12.34
CA ALA A 217 -25.97 -6.24 -11.05
C ALA A 217 -25.12 -7.51 -11.21
N LEU A 218 -23.92 -7.51 -10.62
CA LEU A 218 -23.07 -8.69 -10.48
C LEU A 218 -23.34 -9.34 -9.13
N VAL A 219 -23.80 -10.59 -9.13
CA VAL A 219 -24.16 -11.34 -7.93
C VAL A 219 -23.40 -12.66 -7.92
N GLY A 220 -22.96 -13.09 -6.75
CA GLY A 220 -22.20 -14.35 -6.61
C GLY A 220 -21.50 -14.44 -5.26
N PRO A 221 -20.98 -15.63 -4.91
CA PRO A 221 -20.26 -15.83 -3.65
C PRO A 221 -19.00 -14.96 -3.56
N SER A 222 -18.41 -14.86 -2.35
CA SER A 222 -17.11 -14.22 -2.18
C SER A 222 -16.05 -14.95 -3.02
N GLY A 223 -15.19 -14.19 -3.69
CA GLY A 223 -14.17 -14.77 -4.57
C GLY A 223 -14.65 -15.16 -5.97
N ALA A 224 -15.92 -14.91 -6.34
CA ALA A 224 -16.44 -15.23 -7.68
C ALA A 224 -15.89 -14.33 -8.81
N GLY A 225 -15.02 -13.33 -8.52
CA GLY A 225 -14.41 -12.46 -9.53
C GLY A 225 -15.10 -11.10 -9.72
N LYS A 226 -16.13 -10.74 -8.92
CA LYS A 226 -16.89 -9.50 -9.08
C LYS A 226 -16.01 -8.23 -9.07
N SER A 227 -15.16 -8.07 -8.06
CA SER A 227 -14.26 -6.91 -7.95
C SER A 227 -13.19 -6.90 -9.06
N THR A 228 -12.76 -8.07 -9.52
CA THR A 228 -11.83 -8.21 -10.65
C THR A 228 -12.40 -7.59 -11.94
N VAL A 229 -13.71 -7.73 -12.17
CA VAL A 229 -14.38 -7.08 -13.32
C VAL A 229 -14.23 -5.56 -13.25
N PHE A 230 -14.35 -4.96 -12.06
CA PHE A 230 -14.18 -3.51 -11.87
C PHE A 230 -12.74 -3.04 -12.12
N GLU A 231 -11.76 -3.83 -11.67
CA GLU A 231 -10.35 -3.52 -11.90
C GLU A 231 -9.97 -3.57 -13.37
N LEU A 232 -10.54 -4.54 -14.11
CA LEU A 232 -10.33 -4.67 -15.55
C LEU A 232 -11.08 -3.56 -16.34
N LEU A 233 -12.30 -3.20 -15.96
CA LEU A 233 -13.04 -2.10 -16.59
C LEU A 233 -12.34 -0.74 -16.43
N GLN A 234 -11.65 -0.51 -15.32
CA GLN A 234 -10.84 0.68 -15.09
C GLN A 234 -9.42 0.56 -15.66
N ARG A 235 -9.12 -0.60 -16.26
CA ARG A 235 -7.81 -0.94 -16.81
C ARG A 235 -6.69 -0.72 -15.79
N PHE A 236 -6.87 -1.26 -14.55
CA PHE A 236 -5.77 -1.42 -13.61
C PHE A 236 -4.92 -2.65 -13.97
N TYR A 237 -5.50 -3.58 -14.70
CA TYR A 237 -4.87 -4.73 -15.33
C TYR A 237 -5.43 -4.90 -16.73
N ASP A 238 -4.63 -5.48 -17.63
CA ASP A 238 -5.08 -5.97 -18.92
C ASP A 238 -5.29 -7.51 -18.82
N PRO A 239 -6.37 -8.08 -19.41
CA PRO A 239 -6.60 -9.51 -19.40
C PRO A 239 -5.55 -10.24 -20.24
N GLN A 240 -5.22 -11.49 -19.85
CA GLN A 240 -4.30 -12.34 -20.62
C GLN A 240 -4.93 -12.80 -21.93
N GLU A 241 -6.25 -13.07 -21.92
CA GLU A 241 -7.01 -13.48 -23.10
C GLU A 241 -8.32 -12.70 -23.19
N GLY A 242 -8.87 -12.56 -24.39
CA GLY A 242 -10.10 -11.83 -24.63
C GLY A 242 -9.91 -10.32 -24.73
N ALA A 243 -11.05 -9.60 -24.70
CA ALA A 243 -11.08 -8.14 -24.80
C ALA A 243 -12.26 -7.54 -24.05
N ILE A 244 -12.07 -6.30 -23.59
CA ILE A 244 -13.15 -5.42 -23.10
C ILE A 244 -13.31 -4.30 -24.11
N GLU A 245 -14.54 -4.11 -24.58
CA GLU A 245 -14.85 -3.10 -25.59
C GLU A 245 -15.87 -2.10 -25.03
N LEU A 246 -15.66 -0.84 -25.32
CA LEU A 246 -16.63 0.24 -25.14
C LEU A 246 -17.08 0.72 -26.52
N ASP A 247 -18.35 0.52 -26.85
CA ASP A 247 -18.91 0.78 -28.20
C ASP A 247 -18.09 0.15 -29.35
N GLY A 248 -17.58 -1.07 -29.14
CA GLY A 248 -16.79 -1.81 -30.12
C GLY A 248 -15.31 -1.39 -30.19
N ILE A 249 -14.85 -0.47 -29.31
CA ILE A 249 -13.44 -0.06 -29.21
C ILE A 249 -12.82 -0.77 -28.01
N ASP A 250 -11.75 -1.54 -28.24
CA ASP A 250 -10.99 -2.20 -27.18
C ASP A 250 -10.35 -1.16 -26.26
N ILE A 251 -10.61 -1.27 -24.94
CA ILE A 251 -10.09 -0.32 -23.93
C ILE A 251 -8.56 -0.28 -23.91
N ARG A 252 -7.87 -1.32 -24.40
CA ARG A 252 -6.40 -1.36 -24.51
C ARG A 252 -5.86 -0.37 -25.52
N THR A 253 -6.68 0.03 -26.50
CA THR A 253 -6.32 1.01 -27.54
C THR A 253 -6.67 2.44 -27.14
N MET A 254 -7.34 2.64 -26.00
CA MET A 254 -7.73 3.94 -25.50
C MET A 254 -6.65 4.57 -24.62
N ASN A 255 -6.62 5.89 -24.59
CA ASN A 255 -5.82 6.63 -23.60
C ASN A 255 -6.40 6.41 -22.19
N LEU A 256 -5.54 6.07 -21.22
CA LEU A 256 -5.95 5.76 -19.84
C LEU A 256 -6.69 6.93 -19.15
N ARG A 257 -6.24 8.17 -19.41
CA ARG A 257 -6.88 9.35 -18.84
C ARG A 257 -8.29 9.52 -19.39
N GLN A 258 -8.48 9.31 -20.69
CA GLN A 258 -9.81 9.36 -21.32
C GLN A 258 -10.72 8.26 -20.79
N LEU A 259 -10.26 7.01 -20.75
CA LEU A 259 -11.03 5.87 -20.21
C LEU A 259 -11.49 6.16 -18.79
N ARG A 260 -10.56 6.57 -17.92
CA ARG A 260 -10.85 6.81 -16.50
C ARG A 260 -11.66 8.08 -16.25
N SER A 261 -11.58 9.08 -17.12
CA SER A 261 -12.45 10.26 -17.03
C SER A 261 -13.91 9.96 -17.37
N GLN A 262 -14.18 8.89 -18.14
CA GLN A 262 -15.52 8.44 -18.47
C GLN A 262 -16.12 7.52 -17.41
N THR A 263 -15.32 7.06 -16.45
CA THR A 263 -15.75 6.11 -15.41
C THR A 263 -15.71 6.77 -14.03
N ALA A 264 -16.66 6.43 -13.16
CA ALA A 264 -16.54 6.71 -11.74
C ALA A 264 -16.80 5.43 -10.93
N LEU A 265 -16.01 5.27 -9.88
CA LEU A 265 -16.17 4.21 -8.90
C LEU A 265 -16.67 4.79 -7.59
N VAL A 266 -17.77 4.23 -7.08
CA VAL A 266 -18.21 4.43 -5.70
C VAL A 266 -17.88 3.14 -4.94
N PRO A 267 -16.79 3.11 -4.15
CA PRO A 267 -16.35 1.90 -3.46
C PRO A 267 -17.17 1.62 -2.21
N GLN A 268 -17.12 0.40 -1.72
CA GLN A 268 -17.74 -0.04 -0.47
C GLN A 268 -17.30 0.81 0.73
N GLN A 269 -16.00 1.07 0.83
CA GLN A 269 -15.41 1.95 1.83
C GLN A 269 -14.82 3.19 1.15
N PRO A 270 -15.50 4.34 1.20
CA PRO A 270 -15.03 5.54 0.54
C PRO A 270 -13.73 6.06 1.15
N ALA A 271 -12.71 6.23 0.32
CA ALA A 271 -11.50 6.93 0.72
C ALA A 271 -11.75 8.45 0.68
N LEU A 272 -11.57 9.10 1.83
CA LEU A 272 -11.54 10.55 1.95
C LEU A 272 -10.11 11.01 2.27
N PHE A 273 -9.68 12.05 1.59
CA PHE A 273 -8.37 12.65 1.80
C PHE A 273 -8.36 13.53 3.04
N THR A 274 -7.22 13.66 3.67
CA THR A 274 -6.98 14.59 4.80
C THR A 274 -6.99 16.03 4.28
N ALA A 275 -8.19 16.54 4.05
CA ALA A 275 -8.48 17.86 3.51
C ALA A 275 -9.90 18.27 3.95
N ASP A 276 -10.39 19.40 3.45
CA ASP A 276 -11.76 19.85 3.67
C ASP A 276 -12.79 19.08 2.82
N VAL A 277 -14.07 19.29 3.13
CA VAL A 277 -15.18 18.65 2.40
C VAL A 277 -15.19 19.08 0.94
N ARG A 278 -14.98 20.38 0.67
CA ARG A 278 -14.94 20.94 -0.69
C ARG A 278 -13.90 20.24 -1.56
N TYR A 279 -12.66 20.11 -1.05
CA TYR A 279 -11.59 19.41 -1.75
C TYR A 279 -11.99 17.96 -2.08
N ASN A 280 -12.59 17.26 -1.10
CA ASN A 280 -12.98 15.86 -1.27
C ASN A 280 -14.06 15.68 -2.34
N ILE A 281 -15.02 16.60 -2.46
CA ILE A 281 -16.03 16.57 -3.54
C ILE A 281 -15.41 17.01 -4.87
N ALA A 282 -14.67 18.14 -4.88
CA ALA A 282 -14.05 18.68 -6.07
C ALA A 282 -12.95 17.78 -6.67
N TYR A 283 -12.52 16.74 -5.93
CA TYR A 283 -11.58 15.74 -6.44
C TYR A 283 -12.09 15.02 -7.70
N GLY A 284 -13.42 14.89 -7.86
CA GLY A 284 -14.03 14.34 -9.06
C GLY A 284 -13.87 15.21 -10.31
N LYS A 285 -13.78 16.54 -10.12
CA LYS A 285 -13.63 17.52 -11.22
C LYS A 285 -12.73 18.66 -10.75
N PRO A 286 -11.42 18.58 -10.96
CA PRO A 286 -10.51 19.65 -10.60
C PRO A 286 -10.89 20.98 -11.28
N GLY A 287 -10.94 22.05 -10.50
CA GLY A 287 -11.36 23.37 -10.99
C GLY A 287 -12.86 23.65 -10.96
N ALA A 288 -13.67 22.74 -10.40
CA ALA A 288 -15.08 22.98 -10.20
C ALA A 288 -15.33 24.20 -9.30
N SER A 289 -16.34 25.01 -9.66
CA SER A 289 -16.79 26.14 -8.87
C SER A 289 -17.52 25.68 -7.60
N ASP A 290 -17.59 26.57 -6.59
CA ASP A 290 -18.31 26.28 -5.35
C ASP A 290 -19.80 25.96 -5.59
N ALA A 291 -20.41 26.61 -6.58
CA ALA A 291 -21.80 26.33 -6.97
C ALA A 291 -21.97 24.91 -7.54
N GLU A 292 -21.02 24.42 -8.36
CA GLU A 292 -21.05 23.04 -8.87
C GLU A 292 -20.85 22.02 -7.75
N VAL A 293 -19.92 22.28 -6.82
CA VAL A 293 -19.69 21.44 -5.64
C VAL A 293 -20.92 21.36 -4.76
N GLU A 294 -21.58 22.50 -4.51
CA GLU A 294 -22.81 22.57 -3.72
C GLU A 294 -23.99 21.85 -4.44
N ALA A 295 -24.11 22.01 -5.74
CA ALA A 295 -25.13 21.31 -6.52
C ALA A 295 -24.94 19.78 -6.46
N ALA A 296 -23.70 19.29 -6.61
CA ALA A 296 -23.37 17.88 -6.48
C ALA A 296 -23.65 17.36 -5.07
N ALA A 297 -23.32 18.13 -4.02
CA ALA A 297 -23.60 17.77 -2.64
C ALA A 297 -25.13 17.71 -2.35
N LYS A 298 -25.92 18.60 -2.94
CA LYS A 298 -27.40 18.57 -2.85
C LYS A 298 -27.96 17.32 -3.53
N ALA A 299 -27.51 17.02 -4.73
CA ALA A 299 -27.92 15.82 -5.46
C ALA A 299 -27.54 14.51 -4.75
N ALA A 300 -26.45 14.52 -3.99
CA ALA A 300 -26.01 13.40 -3.14
C ALA A 300 -26.64 13.40 -1.74
N HIS A 301 -27.62 14.25 -1.45
CA HIS A 301 -28.20 14.42 -0.12
C HIS A 301 -27.15 14.70 0.99
N ALA A 302 -26.03 15.31 0.62
CA ALA A 302 -24.92 15.61 1.53
C ALA A 302 -24.96 17.04 2.09
N HIS A 303 -25.55 17.99 1.37
CA HIS A 303 -25.54 19.41 1.70
C HIS A 303 -26.03 19.70 3.12
N GLU A 304 -27.10 19.04 3.55
CA GLU A 304 -27.73 19.29 4.83
C GLU A 304 -26.81 19.00 6.04
N PHE A 305 -26.11 17.85 6.03
CA PHE A 305 -25.15 17.57 7.11
C PHE A 305 -23.87 18.38 6.98
N ILE A 306 -23.41 18.67 5.74
CA ILE A 306 -22.25 19.52 5.51
C ILE A 306 -22.46 20.92 6.09
N SER A 307 -23.64 21.50 5.89
CA SER A 307 -23.99 22.83 6.42
C SER A 307 -24.05 22.87 7.95
N LYS A 308 -24.21 21.73 8.62
CA LYS A 308 -24.18 21.60 10.10
C LYS A 308 -22.77 21.44 10.66
N LEU A 309 -21.75 21.23 9.81
CA LEU A 309 -20.36 21.19 10.25
C LEU A 309 -19.87 22.59 10.66
N PRO A 310 -18.90 22.72 11.59
CA PRO A 310 -18.47 24.02 12.12
C PRO A 310 -18.06 25.03 11.06
N GLU A 311 -17.40 24.58 9.98
CA GLU A 311 -16.92 25.43 8.87
C GLU A 311 -17.60 25.05 7.53
N GLY A 312 -18.73 24.33 7.58
CA GLY A 312 -19.46 23.89 6.38
C GLY A 312 -18.54 23.10 5.41
N TYR A 313 -18.50 23.55 4.16
CA TYR A 313 -17.66 22.94 3.11
C TYR A 313 -16.15 23.07 3.36
N GLN A 314 -15.70 24.00 4.19
CA GLN A 314 -14.29 24.20 4.57
C GLN A 314 -13.89 23.34 5.77
N SER A 315 -14.82 22.59 6.36
CA SER A 315 -14.53 21.74 7.51
C SER A 315 -13.53 20.66 7.17
N HIS A 316 -12.43 20.63 7.91
CA HIS A 316 -11.39 19.60 7.80
C HIS A 316 -11.88 18.25 8.32
N LEU A 317 -11.75 17.21 7.51
CA LEU A 317 -12.28 15.87 7.82
C LEU A 317 -11.36 15.02 8.70
N GLY A 318 -10.09 15.45 8.89
CA GLY A 318 -9.08 14.67 9.60
C GLY A 318 -8.59 13.45 8.76
N GLU A 319 -7.80 12.60 9.38
CA GLU A 319 -7.32 11.39 8.72
C GLU A 319 -8.50 10.48 8.36
N GLN A 320 -8.61 10.10 7.07
CA GLN A 320 -9.64 9.20 6.53
C GLN A 320 -11.09 9.58 6.85
N GLY A 321 -11.37 10.85 7.20
CA GLY A 321 -12.72 11.30 7.52
C GLY A 321 -13.27 10.74 8.84
N VAL A 322 -12.41 10.49 9.82
CA VAL A 322 -12.76 9.90 11.15
C VAL A 322 -13.91 10.64 11.87
N ARG A 323 -14.13 11.91 11.53
CA ARG A 323 -15.20 12.75 12.13
C ARG A 323 -16.59 12.54 11.53
N LEU A 324 -16.71 11.72 10.47
CA LEU A 324 -17.95 11.48 9.74
C LEU A 324 -18.49 10.08 10.00
N SER A 325 -19.83 9.93 9.97
CA SER A 325 -20.46 8.61 9.95
C SER A 325 -20.18 7.88 8.61
N GLY A 326 -20.41 6.56 8.57
CA GLY A 326 -20.27 5.76 7.35
C GLY A 326 -21.13 6.32 6.20
N GLY A 327 -22.40 6.65 6.47
CA GLY A 327 -23.32 7.21 5.50
C GLY A 327 -22.95 8.61 5.02
N GLN A 328 -22.35 9.44 5.91
CA GLN A 328 -21.84 10.75 5.53
C GLN A 328 -20.64 10.63 4.58
N ARG A 329 -19.70 9.72 4.87
CA ARG A 329 -18.55 9.44 3.98
C ARG A 329 -19.02 8.96 2.61
N GLN A 330 -20.03 8.06 2.59
CA GLN A 330 -20.59 7.53 1.36
C GLN A 330 -21.23 8.62 0.51
N ARG A 331 -22.03 9.53 1.10
CA ARG A 331 -22.67 10.64 0.38
C ARG A 331 -21.66 11.64 -0.19
N ILE A 332 -20.52 11.86 0.47
CA ILE A 332 -19.41 12.67 -0.09
C ILE A 332 -18.80 11.95 -1.32
N ALA A 333 -18.60 10.64 -1.26
CA ALA A 333 -18.10 9.88 -2.41
C ALA A 333 -19.09 9.87 -3.58
N ILE A 334 -20.39 9.80 -3.30
CA ILE A 334 -21.45 9.93 -4.31
C ILE A 334 -21.45 11.35 -4.91
N ALA A 335 -21.33 12.41 -4.09
CA ALA A 335 -21.21 13.79 -4.57
C ALA A 335 -19.99 13.97 -5.49
N ARG A 336 -18.85 13.37 -5.15
CA ARG A 336 -17.66 13.31 -6.00
C ARG A 336 -17.96 12.66 -7.35
N ALA A 337 -18.69 11.54 -7.36
CA ALA A 337 -19.06 10.83 -8.58
C ALA A 337 -20.07 11.62 -9.41
N ILE A 338 -21.06 12.29 -8.80
CA ILE A 338 -22.02 13.17 -9.49
C ILE A 338 -21.29 14.34 -10.16
N LEU A 339 -20.33 14.97 -9.45
CA LEU A 339 -19.59 16.11 -9.98
C LEU A 339 -18.69 15.72 -11.16
N ASN A 340 -18.15 14.51 -11.15
CA ASN A 340 -17.38 13.96 -12.27
C ASN A 340 -18.22 13.72 -13.53
N ASP A 341 -19.53 13.54 -13.38
CA ASP A 341 -20.51 13.24 -14.45
C ASP A 341 -20.05 12.10 -15.41
N PRO A 342 -19.79 10.90 -14.88
CA PRO A 342 -19.26 9.79 -15.65
C PRO A 342 -20.32 9.20 -16.58
N ARG A 343 -19.88 8.64 -17.73
CA ARG A 343 -20.73 7.86 -18.62
C ARG A 343 -20.93 6.42 -18.15
N ILE A 344 -19.91 5.88 -17.46
CA ILE A 344 -19.92 4.54 -16.87
C ILE A 344 -19.80 4.67 -15.36
N LEU A 345 -20.71 4.05 -14.65
CA LEU A 345 -20.73 4.04 -13.21
C LEU A 345 -20.46 2.63 -12.67
N LEU A 346 -19.51 2.54 -11.76
CA LEU A 346 -19.16 1.32 -11.05
C LEU A 346 -19.52 1.48 -9.58
N LEU A 347 -20.44 0.67 -9.08
CA LEU A 347 -20.92 0.72 -7.70
C LEU A 347 -20.53 -0.56 -6.96
N ASP A 348 -19.69 -0.44 -5.93
CA ASP A 348 -19.30 -1.56 -5.08
C ASP A 348 -19.99 -1.43 -3.71
N GLU A 349 -21.05 -2.21 -3.50
CA GLU A 349 -21.80 -2.34 -2.23
C GLU A 349 -21.91 -1.06 -1.37
N ALA A 350 -22.46 -0.02 -1.93
CA ALA A 350 -22.45 1.33 -1.35
C ALA A 350 -23.24 1.51 -0.03
N THR A 351 -23.87 0.47 0.56
CA THR A 351 -24.80 0.60 1.70
C THR A 351 -24.54 -0.34 2.87
N SER A 352 -23.48 -1.15 2.87
CA SER A 352 -23.14 -2.05 3.99
C SER A 352 -22.78 -1.27 5.27
N ALA A 353 -23.30 -1.71 6.41
CA ALA A 353 -23.03 -1.16 7.75
C ALA A 353 -23.53 0.28 8.01
N LEU A 354 -24.65 0.69 7.39
CA LEU A 354 -25.31 1.98 7.65
C LEU A 354 -26.55 1.80 8.53
N ASP A 355 -26.87 2.82 9.31
CA ASP A 355 -28.18 2.94 9.95
C ASP A 355 -29.29 3.20 8.91
N SER A 356 -30.54 2.83 9.23
CA SER A 356 -31.65 2.85 8.26
C SER A 356 -31.91 4.21 7.62
N GLU A 357 -31.74 5.31 8.36
CA GLU A 357 -31.92 6.66 7.83
C GLU A 357 -30.79 7.01 6.84
N SER A 358 -29.54 6.77 7.22
CA SER A 358 -28.37 6.97 6.33
C SER A 358 -28.46 6.11 5.09
N GLU A 359 -28.92 4.86 5.22
CA GLU A 359 -29.13 3.96 4.09
C GLU A 359 -30.14 4.51 3.10
N TYR A 360 -31.29 4.97 3.59
CA TYR A 360 -32.32 5.57 2.74
C TYR A 360 -31.79 6.78 1.95
N GLN A 361 -31.07 7.69 2.62
CA GLN A 361 -30.46 8.85 1.97
C GLN A 361 -29.40 8.47 0.93
N VAL A 362 -28.60 7.46 1.21
CA VAL A 362 -27.58 6.93 0.27
C VAL A 362 -28.28 6.29 -0.94
N GLN A 363 -29.36 5.54 -0.75
CA GLN A 363 -30.11 4.93 -1.85
C GLN A 363 -30.72 5.98 -2.77
N LEU A 364 -31.32 7.06 -2.23
CA LEU A 364 -31.82 8.18 -3.05
C LEU A 364 -30.71 8.81 -3.88
N ALA A 365 -29.56 9.07 -3.27
CA ALA A 365 -28.40 9.64 -3.96
C ALA A 365 -27.86 8.71 -5.07
N LEU A 366 -27.86 7.40 -4.84
CA LEU A 366 -27.45 6.42 -5.84
C LEU A 366 -28.43 6.34 -7.01
N GLN A 367 -29.73 6.38 -6.74
CA GLN A 367 -30.78 6.42 -7.80
C GLN A 367 -30.61 7.64 -8.70
N GLU A 368 -30.33 8.81 -8.13
CA GLU A 368 -30.06 10.03 -8.91
C GLU A 368 -28.76 9.89 -9.71
N LEU A 369 -27.71 9.35 -9.11
CA LEU A 369 -26.43 9.12 -9.78
C LEU A 369 -26.54 8.11 -10.93
N MET A 370 -27.39 7.08 -10.83
CA MET A 370 -27.57 6.05 -11.86
C MET A 370 -28.37 6.51 -13.10
N ARG A 371 -29.11 7.60 -12.98
CA ARG A 371 -29.96 8.07 -14.09
C ARG A 371 -29.16 8.32 -15.36
N ASN A 372 -29.63 7.74 -16.47
CA ASN A 372 -29.04 7.92 -17.81
C ASN A 372 -27.57 7.54 -17.90
N ARG A 373 -27.08 6.58 -17.08
CA ARG A 373 -25.70 6.10 -17.11
C ARG A 373 -25.66 4.58 -17.26
N THR A 374 -24.64 4.11 -17.98
CA THR A 374 -24.36 2.67 -18.03
C THR A 374 -23.74 2.27 -16.70
N THR A 375 -24.44 1.42 -15.93
CA THR A 375 -24.07 1.15 -14.54
C THR A 375 -23.75 -0.33 -14.33
N VAL A 376 -22.64 -0.61 -13.68
CA VAL A 376 -22.28 -1.96 -13.19
C VAL A 376 -22.24 -1.93 -11.67
N ILE A 377 -22.95 -2.86 -11.04
CA ILE A 377 -23.16 -2.86 -9.60
C ILE A 377 -22.70 -4.20 -9.04
N ILE A 378 -21.76 -4.21 -8.09
CA ILE A 378 -21.52 -5.38 -7.23
C ILE A 378 -22.56 -5.32 -6.12
N ALA A 379 -23.55 -6.19 -6.19
CA ALA A 379 -24.68 -6.16 -5.29
C ALA A 379 -24.57 -7.23 -4.21
N HIS A 380 -24.66 -6.78 -2.97
CA HIS A 380 -24.73 -7.64 -1.78
C HIS A 380 -26.07 -7.46 -1.04
N ARG A 381 -26.93 -6.52 -1.48
CA ARG A 381 -28.29 -6.31 -0.94
C ARG A 381 -29.35 -6.52 -1.99
N LEU A 382 -30.42 -7.16 -1.58
CA LEU A 382 -31.55 -7.46 -2.44
C LEU A 382 -32.21 -6.20 -3.03
N SER A 383 -32.32 -5.12 -2.23
CA SER A 383 -32.86 -3.84 -2.70
C SER A 383 -32.12 -3.29 -3.93
N THR A 384 -30.80 -3.38 -3.94
CA THR A 384 -29.97 -2.95 -5.09
C THR A 384 -30.16 -3.86 -6.30
N ILE A 385 -30.30 -5.17 -6.07
CA ILE A 385 -30.53 -6.16 -7.14
C ILE A 385 -31.89 -5.93 -7.83
N LEU A 386 -32.95 -5.66 -7.05
CA LEU A 386 -34.30 -5.48 -7.56
C LEU A 386 -34.45 -4.23 -8.44
N HIS A 387 -33.62 -3.21 -8.24
CA HIS A 387 -33.64 -1.97 -9.03
C HIS A 387 -32.76 -2.04 -10.30
N SER A 388 -32.06 -3.15 -10.53
CA SER A 388 -31.21 -3.32 -11.71
C SER A 388 -31.98 -3.85 -12.90
N ASP A 389 -31.69 -3.35 -14.12
CA ASP A 389 -32.35 -3.82 -15.36
C ASP A 389 -32.04 -5.30 -15.63
N ARG A 390 -30.83 -5.76 -15.32
CA ARG A 390 -30.42 -7.16 -15.46
C ARG A 390 -29.46 -7.55 -14.35
N ILE A 391 -29.34 -8.86 -14.15
CA ILE A 391 -28.47 -9.47 -13.15
C ILE A 391 -27.59 -10.50 -13.87
N ALA A 392 -26.30 -10.51 -13.57
CA ALA A 392 -25.38 -11.55 -13.95
C ALA A 392 -24.93 -12.32 -12.72
N VAL A 393 -25.14 -13.62 -12.72
CA VAL A 393 -24.72 -14.52 -11.65
C VAL A 393 -23.34 -15.06 -11.95
N LEU A 394 -22.39 -14.80 -11.05
CA LEU A 394 -21.01 -15.22 -11.17
C LEU A 394 -20.72 -16.38 -10.21
N ASP A 395 -20.01 -17.37 -10.70
CA ASP A 395 -19.46 -18.45 -9.91
C ASP A 395 -18.09 -18.86 -10.45
N HIS A 396 -17.10 -18.99 -9.58
CA HIS A 396 -15.73 -19.40 -9.94
C HIS A 396 -15.15 -18.68 -11.19
N GLY A 397 -15.33 -17.38 -11.28
CA GLY A 397 -14.79 -16.56 -12.39
C GLY A 397 -15.59 -16.63 -13.69
N LYS A 398 -16.75 -17.29 -13.71
CA LYS A 398 -17.62 -17.44 -14.90
C LYS A 398 -18.99 -16.79 -14.70
N VAL A 399 -19.60 -16.35 -15.79
CA VAL A 399 -21.04 -15.99 -15.80
C VAL A 399 -21.84 -17.27 -15.98
N VAL A 400 -22.57 -17.68 -14.94
CA VAL A 400 -23.39 -18.92 -14.97
C VAL A 400 -24.83 -18.67 -15.40
N ALA A 401 -25.34 -17.47 -15.24
CA ALA A 401 -26.66 -17.07 -15.71
C ALA A 401 -26.78 -15.55 -15.82
N THR A 402 -27.66 -15.06 -16.72
CA THR A 402 -28.03 -13.65 -16.83
C THR A 402 -29.54 -13.55 -17.04
N GLY A 403 -30.20 -12.62 -16.35
CA GLY A 403 -31.65 -12.44 -16.46
C GLY A 403 -32.15 -11.33 -15.54
N THR A 404 -33.47 -11.21 -15.43
CA THR A 404 -34.16 -10.41 -14.42
C THR A 404 -34.25 -11.19 -13.09
N HIS A 405 -34.61 -10.51 -12.02
CA HIS A 405 -34.82 -11.16 -10.71
C HIS A 405 -35.78 -12.34 -10.79
N SER A 406 -36.95 -12.13 -11.42
CA SER A 406 -38.01 -13.15 -11.54
C SER A 406 -37.56 -14.38 -12.38
N GLU A 407 -36.87 -14.12 -13.49
CA GLU A 407 -36.32 -15.18 -14.36
C GLU A 407 -35.27 -16.02 -13.61
N LEU A 408 -34.33 -15.38 -12.94
CA LEU A 408 -33.25 -16.08 -12.25
C LEU A 408 -33.72 -16.79 -10.99
N LEU A 409 -34.70 -16.28 -10.29
CA LEU A 409 -35.28 -16.94 -9.10
C LEU A 409 -35.89 -18.29 -9.45
N SER A 410 -36.50 -18.42 -10.64
CA SER A 410 -37.10 -19.68 -11.11
C SER A 410 -36.13 -20.60 -11.84
N SER A 411 -35.10 -20.05 -12.51
CA SER A 411 -34.24 -20.82 -13.41
C SER A 411 -32.86 -21.15 -12.86
N ASN A 412 -32.35 -20.42 -11.84
CA ASN A 412 -30.99 -20.59 -11.33
C ASN A 412 -30.96 -20.89 -9.83
N PRO A 413 -30.59 -22.13 -9.42
CA PRO A 413 -30.57 -22.52 -8.00
C PRO A 413 -29.57 -21.73 -7.15
N LEU A 414 -28.43 -21.33 -7.74
CA LEU A 414 -27.43 -20.52 -7.02
C LEU A 414 -27.99 -19.15 -6.67
N TYR A 415 -28.62 -18.49 -7.66
CA TYR A 415 -29.25 -17.21 -7.45
C TYR A 415 -30.40 -17.28 -6.43
N ALA A 416 -31.27 -18.29 -6.57
CA ALA A 416 -32.38 -18.50 -5.62
C ALA A 416 -31.87 -18.68 -4.17
N ARG A 417 -30.79 -19.44 -4.00
CA ARG A 417 -30.13 -19.58 -2.69
C ARG A 417 -29.55 -18.27 -2.16
N LEU A 418 -28.84 -17.49 -2.98
CA LEU A 418 -28.27 -16.20 -2.58
C LEU A 418 -29.39 -15.22 -2.20
N ALA A 419 -30.43 -15.15 -3.00
CA ALA A 419 -31.59 -14.32 -2.73
C ALA A 419 -32.30 -14.72 -1.41
N SER A 420 -32.50 -16.02 -1.17
CA SER A 420 -33.15 -16.49 0.06
C SER A 420 -32.36 -16.18 1.34
N LEU A 421 -31.03 -16.19 1.29
CA LEU A 421 -30.20 -15.80 2.42
C LEU A 421 -30.36 -14.31 2.75
N GLN A 422 -30.43 -13.45 1.73
CA GLN A 422 -30.61 -12.01 1.92
C GLN A 422 -32.05 -11.63 2.35
N PHE A 423 -33.06 -12.41 1.98
CA PHE A 423 -34.43 -12.24 2.48
C PHE A 423 -34.51 -12.52 3.98
N ARG A 424 -33.83 -13.55 4.49
CA ARG A 424 -33.81 -13.86 5.92
C ARG A 424 -33.13 -12.78 6.76
N GLU A 425 -32.03 -12.23 6.29
CA GLU A 425 -31.39 -11.08 6.95
C GLU A 425 -32.30 -9.83 6.99
N GLY A 426 -33.13 -9.62 5.98
CA GLY A 426 -34.09 -8.50 5.93
C GLY A 426 -35.30 -8.67 6.84
N GLU A 427 -35.77 -9.89 7.04
CA GLU A 427 -36.90 -10.21 7.94
C GLU A 427 -36.49 -10.18 9.42
N GLU A 428 -35.32 -10.69 9.79
CA GLU A 428 -34.81 -10.62 11.17
C GLU A 428 -34.59 -9.17 11.67
N LEU A 429 -34.33 -8.23 10.76
CA LEU A 429 -34.20 -6.79 11.07
C LEU A 429 -35.54 -6.05 11.11
N SER A 430 -36.64 -6.65 10.62
CA SER A 430 -37.96 -6.04 10.55
C SER A 430 -38.96 -6.54 11.60
N GLU A 431 -38.65 -7.57 12.35
CA GLU A 431 -39.49 -7.94 13.51
C GLU A 431 -39.18 -7.00 14.69
N PRO A 432 -40.14 -6.16 15.13
CA PRO A 432 -40.00 -5.47 16.39
C PRO A 432 -40.04 -6.55 17.47
N SER A 433 -38.99 -6.62 18.30
CA SER A 433 -38.96 -7.43 19.53
C SER A 433 -40.27 -7.18 20.31
N ALA A 434 -41.22 -8.07 20.16
CA ALA A 434 -42.39 -8.15 21.04
C ALA A 434 -41.91 -8.60 22.42
N LEU A 435 -41.40 -7.65 23.19
CA LEU A 435 -41.35 -7.79 24.64
C LEU A 435 -42.80 -7.80 25.13
N ASP A 436 -43.34 -9.00 25.30
CA ASP A 436 -44.62 -9.23 25.96
C ASP A 436 -44.45 -8.88 27.46
N PRO A 437 -45.08 -7.81 27.99
CA PRO A 437 -44.94 -7.38 29.38
C PRO A 437 -45.79 -8.21 30.36
N ALA A 438 -46.26 -9.40 30.00
CA ALA A 438 -47.24 -10.15 30.74
C ALA A 438 -46.76 -11.46 31.39
N ASN A 439 -45.49 -11.60 31.73
CA ASN A 439 -45.05 -12.77 32.51
C ASN A 439 -43.95 -12.46 33.55
N GLU A 440 -44.29 -11.67 34.55
CA GLU A 440 -43.54 -11.66 35.80
C GLU A 440 -44.11 -12.77 36.73
N PRO A 441 -43.34 -13.80 37.07
CA PRO A 441 -43.70 -14.69 38.18
C PRO A 441 -43.43 -13.94 39.50
N GLY A 442 -44.51 -13.66 40.23
CA GLY A 442 -44.48 -13.04 41.56
C GLY A 442 -43.51 -13.75 42.51
N LEU A 443 -42.46 -13.05 42.93
CA LEU A 443 -41.63 -13.41 44.07
C LEU A 443 -42.37 -13.00 45.36
N SER A 444 -43.00 -13.98 46.01
CA SER A 444 -43.46 -13.88 47.40
C SER A 444 -42.26 -13.89 48.33
N VAL A 445 -42.09 -12.84 49.11
CA VAL A 445 -41.15 -12.75 50.23
C VAL A 445 -41.86 -13.31 51.47
N PRO A 446 -41.32 -14.30 52.18
CA PRO A 446 -41.77 -14.62 53.53
C PRO A 446 -41.06 -13.78 54.57
N GLY A 447 -41.79 -13.37 55.59
CA GLY A 447 -41.46 -12.48 56.69
C GLY A 447 -40.31 -12.88 57.64
#